data_a53a4c9d1bfc73dfd59db12b509fd1f2
#
_entry.id   a53a4c9d1bfc73dfd59db12b509fd1f2
#
_cell.length_a   1.000
_cell.length_b   1.000
_cell.length_c   1.000
_cell.angle_alpha   90.00
_cell.angle_beta   90.00
_cell.angle_gamma   90.00
#
_symmetry.space_group_name_H-M   'P 1'
#
loop_
_entity.id
_entity.type
_entity.pdbx_description
1 polymer ?
#
loop_
_entity_poly.entity_id
_entity_poly.type
_entity_poly.pdbx_seq_one_letter_code
_entity_poly.pdbx_strand_id
1 'polypeptide(L)'
;EDEDWVVVRGDGCTVYQGTTEVKREIRQTGLSGAMMGKGNHRHFMLKEIHEQPAVIGDTLQSYVDPATRTVALPALPFDWSKVSRITLTGCGGAFYVCMVAKYWFEQIARLPVEVELGSEFRYRAPPLPEGGVCIAVSQSGETADTLAAVRYAKAEKQTVLSVVNVPESAIARESH
;
A
#
# COMPACT_ATOMS: atom_id res chain seq x y z
N GLU A 1 1.29 17.29 -5.16
CA GLU A 1 2.49 16.67 -5.74
C GLU A 1 3.69 17.01 -4.86
N ASP A 2 4.80 16.28 -5.03
CA ASP A 2 6.02 16.55 -4.26
C ASP A 2 6.50 17.98 -4.55
N GLU A 3 7.00 18.68 -3.49
CA GLU A 3 7.43 20.08 -3.53
C GLU A 3 6.32 21.12 -3.68
N ASP A 4 5.06 20.74 -3.73
CA ASP A 4 3.95 21.68 -3.67
C ASP A 4 3.73 22.18 -2.24
N TRP A 5 3.40 23.46 -2.11
CA TRP A 5 2.90 24.02 -0.87
C TRP A 5 1.60 24.78 -1.14
N VAL A 6 0.75 24.90 -0.12
CA VAL A 6 -0.62 25.35 -0.29
C VAL A 6 -0.96 26.47 0.70
N VAL A 7 -1.55 27.54 0.22
CA VAL A 7 -2.18 28.54 1.06
C VAL A 7 -3.68 28.24 1.14
N VAL A 8 -4.16 27.91 2.33
CA VAL A 8 -5.59 27.65 2.58
C VAL A 8 -6.22 28.89 3.19
N ARG A 9 -7.35 29.34 2.63
CA ARG A 9 -8.18 30.44 3.13
C ARG A 9 -9.61 29.96 3.31
N GLY A 10 -10.46 30.78 3.96
CA GLY A 10 -11.85 30.41 4.18
C GLY A 10 -12.70 30.28 2.90
N ASP A 11 -12.25 30.83 1.82
CA ASP A 11 -12.90 30.88 0.50
C ASP A 11 -12.23 29.99 -0.54
N GLY A 12 -11.10 29.35 -0.20
CA GLY A 12 -10.43 28.44 -1.14
C GLY A 12 -8.97 28.13 -0.80
N CYS A 13 -8.27 27.55 -1.76
CA CYS A 13 -6.86 27.27 -1.63
C CYS A 13 -6.10 27.63 -2.92
N THR A 14 -4.84 28.01 -2.76
CA THR A 14 -3.92 28.28 -3.86
C THR A 14 -2.69 27.38 -3.70
N VAL A 15 -2.32 26.66 -4.74
CA VAL A 15 -1.18 25.75 -4.75
C VAL A 15 0.00 26.39 -5.45
N TYR A 16 1.17 26.25 -4.89
CA TYR A 16 2.42 26.76 -5.42
C TYR A 16 3.46 25.67 -5.55
N GLN A 17 4.26 25.73 -6.60
CA GLN A 17 5.50 24.97 -6.74
C GLN A 17 6.66 25.97 -6.76
N GLY A 18 7.52 25.95 -5.75
CA GLY A 18 8.46 27.03 -5.52
C GLY A 18 7.75 28.35 -5.28
N THR A 19 7.94 29.35 -6.16
CA THR A 19 7.27 30.66 -6.11
C THR A 19 6.15 30.80 -7.14
N THR A 20 5.92 29.77 -7.96
CA THR A 20 4.94 29.84 -9.07
C THR A 20 3.61 29.24 -8.65
N GLU A 21 2.52 29.95 -8.87
CA GLU A 21 1.17 29.41 -8.70
C GLU A 21 0.90 28.35 -9.77
N VAL A 22 0.43 27.16 -9.35
CA VAL A 22 0.11 26.04 -10.22
C VAL A 22 -1.31 25.55 -9.99
N LYS A 23 -1.94 25.07 -11.04
CA LYS A 23 -3.26 24.42 -10.94
C LYS A 23 -3.06 22.92 -10.80
N ARG A 24 -3.74 22.31 -9.84
CA ARG A 24 -3.79 20.87 -9.63
C ARG A 24 -5.21 20.36 -9.79
N GLU A 25 -5.33 19.12 -10.25
CA GLU A 25 -6.61 18.45 -10.34
C GLU A 25 -7.20 18.25 -8.94
N ILE A 26 -8.45 18.66 -8.76
CA ILE A 26 -9.18 18.44 -7.51
C ILE A 26 -9.78 17.04 -7.56
N ARG A 27 -9.37 16.19 -6.63
CA ARG A 27 -9.92 14.86 -6.45
C ARG A 27 -10.81 14.82 -5.21
N GLN A 28 -11.96 14.17 -5.33
CA GLN A 28 -12.82 13.91 -4.18
C GLN A 28 -12.34 12.63 -3.50
N THR A 29 -12.08 12.74 -2.19
CA THR A 29 -11.82 11.56 -1.38
C THR A 29 -13.11 10.80 -1.09
N GLY A 30 -13.06 9.46 -1.11
CA GLY A 30 -14.16 8.60 -0.67
C GLY A 30 -14.30 8.52 0.86
N LEU A 31 -13.44 9.20 1.62
CA LEU A 31 -13.49 9.18 3.08
C LEU A 31 -14.64 10.04 3.58
N SER A 32 -15.57 9.46 4.32
CA SER A 32 -16.66 10.18 4.99
C SER A 32 -16.24 10.63 6.39
N GLY A 33 -16.76 11.77 6.85
CA GLY A 33 -16.51 12.27 8.21
C GLY A 33 -16.97 11.28 9.30
N ALA A 34 -17.96 10.44 9.01
CA ALA A 34 -18.44 9.37 9.92
C ALA A 34 -17.36 8.31 10.17
N MET A 35 -16.52 8.01 9.18
CA MET A 35 -15.43 7.04 9.32
C MET A 35 -14.28 7.58 10.20
N MET A 36 -14.13 8.89 10.31
CA MET A 36 -13.07 9.53 11.08
C MET A 36 -13.41 9.74 12.56
N GLY A 37 -14.66 9.53 12.96
CA GLY A 37 -15.10 9.68 14.34
C GLY A 37 -14.73 8.48 15.23
N LYS A 38 -14.59 8.74 16.56
CA LYS A 38 -14.36 7.65 17.55
C LYS A 38 -15.61 6.81 17.84
N GLY A 39 -16.79 7.24 17.35
CA GLY A 39 -18.05 6.63 17.73
C GLY A 39 -18.23 6.65 19.25
N ASN A 40 -18.66 5.53 19.81
CA ASN A 40 -18.84 5.37 21.26
C ASN A 40 -17.58 4.90 22.00
N HIS A 41 -16.41 4.94 21.36
CA HIS A 41 -15.16 4.46 21.96
C HIS A 41 -14.32 5.61 22.53
N ARG A 42 -13.68 5.37 23.66
CA ARG A 42 -12.81 6.36 24.30
C ARG A 42 -11.55 6.65 23.47
N HIS A 43 -11.02 5.63 22.77
CA HIS A 43 -9.79 5.70 21.99
C HIS A 43 -10.01 5.11 20.57
N PHE A 44 -9.33 5.65 19.59
CA PHE A 44 -9.37 5.12 18.21
C PHE A 44 -8.94 3.67 18.12
N MET A 45 -7.85 3.29 18.80
CA MET A 45 -7.39 1.91 18.83
C MET A 45 -8.47 0.94 19.34
N LEU A 46 -9.23 1.33 20.38
CA LEU A 46 -10.32 0.51 20.90
C LEU A 46 -11.44 0.35 19.87
N LYS A 47 -11.80 1.43 19.16
CA LYS A 47 -12.74 1.39 18.04
C LYS A 47 -12.26 0.40 16.97
N GLU A 48 -11.03 0.55 16.51
CA GLU A 48 -10.44 -0.28 15.44
C GLU A 48 -10.38 -1.76 15.82
N ILE A 49 -10.06 -2.09 17.08
CA ILE A 49 -10.11 -3.47 17.60
C ILE A 49 -11.53 -4.06 17.45
N HIS A 50 -12.55 -3.32 17.82
CA HIS A 50 -13.94 -3.78 17.75
C HIS A 50 -14.51 -3.81 16.33
N GLU A 51 -13.97 -3.00 15.41
CA GLU A 51 -14.39 -2.97 14.00
C GLU A 51 -13.79 -4.11 13.17
N GLN A 52 -12.74 -4.80 13.63
CA GLN A 52 -12.05 -5.83 12.85
C GLN A 52 -12.99 -6.87 12.20
N PRO A 53 -13.99 -7.44 12.88
CA PRO A 53 -14.87 -8.43 12.24
C PRO A 53 -15.64 -7.86 11.04
N ALA A 54 -16.13 -6.61 11.15
CA ALA A 54 -16.86 -5.96 10.07
C ALA A 54 -15.95 -5.62 8.90
N VAL A 55 -14.80 -4.96 9.16
CA VAL A 55 -13.88 -4.54 8.08
C VAL A 55 -13.21 -5.72 7.37
N ILE A 56 -12.97 -6.84 8.06
CA ILE A 56 -12.52 -8.08 7.41
C ILE A 56 -13.62 -8.62 6.49
N GLY A 57 -14.88 -8.61 6.94
CA GLY A 57 -16.01 -9.00 6.12
C GLY A 57 -16.16 -8.16 4.87
N ASP A 58 -16.09 -6.84 4.99
CA ASP A 58 -16.16 -5.90 3.87
C ASP A 58 -15.00 -6.11 2.88
N THR A 59 -13.78 -6.32 3.39
CA THR A 59 -12.61 -6.61 2.57
C THR A 59 -12.79 -7.91 1.78
N LEU A 60 -13.28 -8.97 2.43
CA LEU A 60 -13.54 -10.24 1.75
C LEU A 60 -14.61 -10.08 0.67
N GLN A 61 -15.68 -9.35 0.94
CA GLN A 61 -16.74 -9.08 -0.06
C GLN A 61 -16.23 -8.30 -1.27
N SER A 62 -15.22 -7.44 -1.07
CA SER A 62 -14.62 -6.66 -2.15
C SER A 62 -13.74 -7.49 -3.10
N TYR A 63 -13.19 -8.59 -2.62
CA TYR A 63 -12.24 -9.41 -3.38
C TYR A 63 -12.69 -10.84 -3.66
N VAL A 64 -13.75 -11.31 -3.05
CA VAL A 64 -14.26 -12.68 -3.24
C VAL A 64 -15.68 -12.64 -3.80
N ASP A 65 -15.87 -13.22 -4.97
CA ASP A 65 -17.22 -13.48 -5.50
C ASP A 65 -17.78 -14.75 -4.82
N PRO A 66 -18.79 -14.63 -3.96
CA PRO A 66 -19.35 -15.78 -3.24
C PRO A 66 -20.11 -16.75 -4.15
N ALA A 67 -20.60 -16.31 -5.31
CA ALA A 67 -21.35 -17.13 -6.23
C ALA A 67 -20.43 -18.06 -7.02
N THR A 68 -19.33 -17.54 -7.52
CA THR A 68 -18.33 -18.29 -8.30
C THR A 68 -17.23 -18.89 -7.43
N ARG A 69 -17.11 -18.45 -6.18
CA ARG A 69 -16.03 -18.79 -5.26
C ARG A 69 -14.64 -18.46 -5.82
N THR A 70 -14.55 -17.40 -6.58
CA THR A 70 -13.30 -16.91 -7.18
C THR A 70 -12.85 -15.62 -6.53
N VAL A 71 -11.55 -15.35 -6.60
CA VAL A 71 -10.97 -14.08 -6.17
C VAL A 71 -10.95 -13.13 -7.35
N ALA A 72 -11.59 -11.95 -7.20
CA ALA A 72 -11.58 -10.87 -8.18
C ALA A 72 -10.54 -9.83 -7.75
N LEU A 73 -9.38 -9.86 -8.37
CA LEU A 73 -8.35 -8.84 -8.19
C LEU A 73 -8.47 -7.77 -9.29
N PRO A 74 -8.02 -6.54 -9.02
CA PRO A 74 -7.84 -5.53 -10.07
C PRO A 74 -6.94 -6.08 -11.21
N ALA A 75 -7.07 -5.49 -12.40
CA ALA A 75 -6.15 -5.83 -13.49
C ALA A 75 -4.72 -5.52 -13.07
N LEU A 76 -3.86 -6.52 -13.11
CA LEU A 76 -2.45 -6.39 -12.74
C LEU A 76 -1.61 -6.15 -14.01
N PRO A 77 -0.51 -5.38 -13.92
CA PRO A 77 0.32 -5.05 -15.07
C PRO A 77 1.23 -6.19 -15.53
N PHE A 78 1.03 -7.41 -15.04
CA PHE A 78 1.86 -8.58 -15.33
C PHE A 78 1.06 -9.89 -15.24
N ASP A 79 1.66 -10.95 -15.74
CA ASP A 79 1.14 -12.31 -15.70
C ASP A 79 1.84 -13.10 -14.57
N TRP A 80 1.06 -13.60 -13.60
CA TRP A 80 1.56 -14.39 -12.47
C TRP A 80 2.36 -15.64 -12.91
N SER A 81 2.04 -16.23 -14.05
CA SER A 81 2.76 -17.40 -14.56
C SER A 81 4.22 -17.12 -14.93
N LYS A 82 4.56 -15.85 -15.10
CA LYS A 82 5.91 -15.38 -15.43
C LYS A 82 6.70 -14.86 -14.23
N VAL A 83 6.07 -14.80 -13.07
CA VAL A 83 6.73 -14.33 -11.85
C VAL A 83 7.70 -15.39 -11.34
N SER A 84 8.97 -15.06 -11.29
CA SER A 84 10.03 -15.96 -10.84
C SER A 84 10.22 -15.96 -9.32
N ARG A 85 9.92 -14.82 -8.67
CA ARG A 85 10.12 -14.60 -7.24
C ARG A 85 9.26 -13.44 -6.75
N ILE A 86 8.88 -13.51 -5.47
CA ILE A 86 8.23 -12.42 -4.76
C ILE A 86 9.17 -11.87 -3.68
N THR A 87 9.27 -10.55 -3.59
CA THR A 87 9.87 -9.85 -2.46
C THR A 87 8.77 -9.13 -1.70
N LEU A 88 8.58 -9.44 -0.43
CA LEU A 88 7.62 -8.76 0.45
C LEU A 88 8.38 -7.78 1.34
N THR A 89 7.88 -6.55 1.47
CA THR A 89 8.52 -5.55 2.34
C THR A 89 7.51 -4.74 3.14
N GLY A 90 7.91 -4.36 4.33
CA GLY A 90 7.12 -3.54 5.24
C GLY A 90 7.91 -3.23 6.51
N CYS A 91 7.33 -2.44 7.40
CA CYS A 91 7.91 -2.08 8.69
C CYS A 91 6.94 -2.41 9.83
N GLY A 92 7.49 -2.72 11.03
CA GLY A 92 6.67 -3.02 12.20
C GLY A 92 5.67 -4.15 11.98
N GLY A 93 4.39 -3.94 12.30
CA GLY A 93 3.33 -4.93 12.12
C GLY A 93 3.17 -5.41 10.68
N ALA A 94 3.37 -4.54 9.70
CA ALA A 94 3.31 -4.88 8.29
C ALA A 94 4.41 -5.88 7.88
N PHE A 95 5.61 -5.76 8.46
CA PHE A 95 6.68 -6.74 8.25
C PHE A 95 6.28 -8.13 8.75
N TYR A 96 5.63 -8.24 9.91
CA TYR A 96 5.14 -9.53 10.42
C TYR A 96 4.04 -10.13 9.54
N VAL A 97 3.18 -9.29 8.96
CA VAL A 97 2.21 -9.75 7.95
C VAL A 97 2.93 -10.33 6.73
N CYS A 98 4.00 -9.69 6.26
CA CYS A 98 4.83 -10.22 5.17
C CYS A 98 5.44 -11.58 5.52
N MET A 99 5.91 -11.78 6.76
CA MET A 99 6.44 -13.06 7.21
C MET A 99 5.39 -14.19 7.16
N VAL A 100 4.15 -13.91 7.54
CA VAL A 100 3.05 -14.88 7.43
C VAL A 100 2.71 -15.15 5.96
N ALA A 101 2.59 -14.11 5.15
CA ALA A 101 2.27 -14.20 3.74
C ALA A 101 3.32 -15.03 2.96
N LYS A 102 4.60 -14.95 3.34
CA LYS A 102 5.66 -15.81 2.78
C LYS A 102 5.26 -17.27 2.78
N TYR A 103 4.85 -17.79 3.93
CA TYR A 103 4.48 -19.21 4.04
C TYR A 103 3.31 -19.57 3.13
N TRP A 104 2.33 -18.69 2.99
CA TRP A 104 1.19 -18.95 2.12
C TRP A 104 1.59 -18.94 0.64
N PHE A 105 2.38 -17.99 0.20
CA PHE A 105 2.88 -17.97 -1.19
C PHE A 105 3.72 -19.20 -1.51
N GLU A 106 4.63 -19.59 -0.60
CA GLU A 106 5.49 -20.75 -0.81
C GLU A 106 4.71 -22.07 -0.79
N GLN A 107 3.74 -22.22 0.11
CA GLN A 107 2.96 -23.45 0.25
C GLN A 107 1.90 -23.60 -0.85
N ILE A 108 1.16 -22.52 -1.15
CA ILE A 108 0.00 -22.55 -2.03
C ILE A 108 0.40 -22.26 -3.47
N ALA A 109 1.12 -21.16 -3.71
CA ALA A 109 1.51 -20.74 -5.05
C ALA A 109 2.83 -21.35 -5.52
N ARG A 110 3.60 -22.00 -4.65
CA ARG A 110 4.92 -22.58 -4.93
C ARG A 110 5.93 -21.61 -5.53
N LEU A 111 5.78 -20.32 -5.15
CA LEU A 111 6.67 -19.24 -5.55
C LEU A 111 7.70 -18.97 -4.44
N PRO A 112 8.99 -18.83 -4.77
CA PRO A 112 10.02 -18.40 -3.83
C PRO A 112 9.73 -16.99 -3.32
N VAL A 113 9.81 -16.80 -2.00
CA VAL A 113 9.53 -15.51 -1.36
C VAL A 113 10.65 -15.08 -0.44
N GLU A 114 11.11 -13.84 -0.63
CA GLU A 114 11.99 -13.16 0.32
C GLU A 114 11.17 -12.13 1.11
N VAL A 115 11.47 -11.99 2.40
CA VAL A 115 10.85 -10.97 3.24
C VAL A 115 11.91 -10.01 3.72
N GLU A 116 11.72 -8.75 3.44
CA GLU A 116 12.66 -7.68 3.72
C GLU A 116 12.06 -6.65 4.67
N LEU A 117 12.79 -6.33 5.74
CA LEU A 117 12.44 -5.21 6.58
C LEU A 117 12.73 -3.90 5.82
N GLY A 118 11.73 -3.03 5.65
CA GLY A 118 11.84 -1.84 4.81
C GLY A 118 13.02 -0.94 5.17
N SER A 119 13.33 -0.77 6.45
CA SER A 119 14.48 0.01 6.92
C SER A 119 15.81 -0.59 6.48
N GLU A 120 15.93 -1.92 6.46
CA GLU A 120 17.15 -2.60 6.04
C GLU A 120 17.26 -2.72 4.52
N PHE A 121 16.16 -3.00 3.86
CA PHE A 121 16.07 -3.19 2.42
C PHE A 121 16.61 -1.99 1.65
N ARG A 122 16.20 -0.77 2.05
CA ARG A 122 16.67 0.46 1.39
C ARG A 122 18.16 0.72 1.51
N TYR A 123 18.79 0.31 2.63
CA TYR A 123 20.21 0.56 2.85
C TYR A 123 21.09 -0.58 2.35
N ARG A 124 20.62 -1.81 2.48
CA ARG A 124 21.34 -3.00 2.03
C ARG A 124 21.39 -3.11 0.51
N ALA A 125 20.38 -2.58 -0.17
CA ALA A 125 20.26 -2.60 -1.63
C ALA A 125 20.58 -3.99 -2.23
N PRO A 126 19.85 -5.06 -1.86
CA PRO A 126 20.16 -6.42 -2.31
C PRO A 126 19.87 -6.57 -3.81
N PRO A 127 20.61 -7.44 -4.53
CA PRO A 127 20.31 -7.70 -5.92
C PRO A 127 18.93 -8.33 -6.07
N LEU A 128 18.11 -7.78 -6.97
CA LEU A 128 16.78 -8.29 -7.28
C LEU A 128 16.79 -8.96 -8.66
N PRO A 129 16.38 -10.23 -8.77
CA PRO A 129 16.36 -10.94 -10.03
C PRO A 129 15.30 -10.37 -10.98
N GLU A 130 15.59 -10.37 -12.28
CA GLU A 130 14.61 -9.98 -13.30
C GLU A 130 13.34 -10.83 -13.24
N GLY A 131 12.20 -10.23 -13.58
CA GLY A 131 10.88 -10.88 -13.53
C GLY A 131 10.33 -11.08 -12.12
N GLY A 132 10.96 -10.48 -11.11
CA GLY A 132 10.46 -10.47 -9.74
C GLY A 132 9.33 -9.46 -9.54
N VAL A 133 8.50 -9.73 -8.54
CA VAL A 133 7.45 -8.81 -8.05
C VAL A 133 7.79 -8.41 -6.62
N CYS A 134 7.81 -7.10 -6.36
CA CYS A 134 7.93 -6.57 -5.01
C CYS A 134 6.55 -6.14 -4.51
N ILE A 135 6.13 -6.63 -3.34
CA ILE A 135 4.86 -6.26 -2.72
C ILE A 135 5.16 -5.52 -1.42
N ALA A 136 4.84 -4.24 -1.40
CA ALA A 136 4.99 -3.38 -0.24
C ALA A 136 3.70 -3.36 0.60
N VAL A 137 3.84 -3.59 1.91
CA VAL A 137 2.70 -3.57 2.84
C VAL A 137 2.85 -2.40 3.80
N SER A 138 1.83 -1.54 3.87
CA SER A 138 1.82 -0.39 4.78
C SER A 138 0.39 0.03 5.12
N GLN A 139 0.10 0.26 6.38
CA GLN A 139 -1.22 0.76 6.79
C GLN A 139 -1.42 2.21 6.32
N SER A 140 -0.51 3.11 6.64
CA SER A 140 -0.60 4.53 6.26
C SER A 140 -0.28 4.79 4.79
N GLY A 141 0.55 3.93 4.19
CA GLY A 141 1.12 4.17 2.86
C GLY A 141 2.12 5.33 2.81
N GLU A 142 2.55 5.85 3.97
CA GLU A 142 3.46 6.99 4.11
C GLU A 142 4.76 6.65 4.86
N THR A 143 4.98 5.38 5.18
CA THR A 143 6.18 4.95 5.90
C THR A 143 7.42 5.17 5.03
N ALA A 144 8.29 6.10 5.44
CA ALA A 144 9.44 6.57 4.66
C ALA A 144 10.37 5.42 4.22
N ASP A 145 10.64 4.46 5.09
CA ASP A 145 11.49 3.32 4.76
C ASP A 145 10.83 2.38 3.75
N THR A 146 9.53 2.13 3.89
CA THR A 146 8.78 1.32 2.91
C THR A 146 8.69 2.03 1.56
N LEU A 147 8.48 3.34 1.55
CA LEU A 147 8.48 4.14 0.32
C LEU A 147 9.84 4.10 -0.39
N ALA A 148 10.93 4.23 0.38
CA ALA A 148 12.28 4.12 -0.18
C ALA A 148 12.56 2.71 -0.73
N ALA A 149 12.03 1.65 -0.08
CA ALA A 149 12.10 0.28 -0.57
C ALA A 149 11.34 0.11 -1.90
N VAL A 150 10.15 0.71 -2.04
CA VAL A 150 9.38 0.78 -3.29
C VAL A 150 10.20 1.43 -4.40
N ARG A 151 10.78 2.59 -4.14
CA ARG A 151 11.61 3.34 -5.11
C ARG A 151 12.83 2.52 -5.53
N TYR A 152 13.49 1.87 -4.58
CA TYR A 152 14.61 0.97 -4.87
C TYR A 152 14.18 -0.20 -5.77
N ALA A 153 13.10 -0.90 -5.42
CA ALA A 153 12.62 -2.02 -6.22
C ALA A 153 12.25 -1.60 -7.66
N LYS A 154 11.66 -0.41 -7.83
CA LYS A 154 11.37 0.15 -9.17
C LYS A 154 12.64 0.47 -9.95
N ALA A 155 13.66 1.04 -9.31
CA ALA A 155 14.96 1.30 -9.93
C ALA A 155 15.63 -0.01 -10.41
N GLU A 156 15.46 -1.11 -9.65
CA GLU A 156 15.87 -2.46 -10.02
C GLU A 156 14.90 -3.17 -11.00
N LYS A 157 14.01 -2.43 -11.65
CA LYS A 157 13.06 -2.91 -12.69
C LYS A 157 12.10 -4.01 -12.19
N GLN A 158 11.79 -4.02 -10.91
CA GLN A 158 10.76 -4.90 -10.40
C GLN A 158 9.36 -4.34 -10.70
N THR A 159 8.39 -5.20 -10.91
CA THR A 159 6.99 -4.81 -10.81
C THR A 159 6.65 -4.62 -9.34
N VAL A 160 6.18 -3.44 -8.97
CA VAL A 160 5.87 -3.12 -7.58
C VAL A 160 4.37 -3.03 -7.37
N LEU A 161 3.85 -3.86 -6.49
CA LEU A 161 2.49 -3.77 -5.96
C LEU A 161 2.52 -3.22 -4.55
N SER A 162 1.40 -2.66 -4.11
CA SER A 162 1.25 -2.27 -2.71
C SER A 162 -0.09 -2.74 -2.13
N VAL A 163 -0.04 -3.11 -0.85
CA VAL A 163 -1.22 -3.35 -0.03
C VAL A 163 -1.25 -2.25 1.02
N VAL A 164 -2.11 -1.27 0.82
CA VAL A 164 -2.23 -0.08 1.68
C VAL A 164 -3.67 0.16 2.06
N ASN A 165 -3.90 0.75 3.23
CA ASN A 165 -5.23 1.12 3.67
C ASN A 165 -5.65 2.53 3.20
N VAL A 166 -4.69 3.40 2.88
CA VAL A 166 -4.96 4.77 2.43
C VAL A 166 -4.75 4.90 0.92
N PRO A 167 -5.82 5.04 0.13
CA PRO A 167 -5.75 4.95 -1.34
C PRO A 167 -4.85 6.01 -2.00
N GLU A 168 -4.85 7.24 -1.46
CA GLU A 168 -4.12 8.38 -2.03
C GLU A 168 -2.72 8.58 -1.40
N SER A 169 -2.21 7.55 -0.73
CA SER A 169 -0.89 7.62 -0.08
C SER A 169 0.26 7.60 -1.08
N ALA A 170 1.45 8.04 -0.63
CA ALA A 170 2.66 8.08 -1.45
C ALA A 170 3.02 6.70 -2.01
N ILE A 171 2.95 5.65 -1.19
CA ILE A 171 3.23 4.28 -1.62
C ILE A 171 2.21 3.83 -2.68
N ALA A 172 0.91 4.14 -2.51
CA ALA A 172 -0.11 3.81 -3.50
C ALA A 172 0.15 4.49 -4.84
N ARG A 173 0.50 5.79 -4.83
CA ARG A 173 0.80 6.54 -6.05
C ARG A 173 2.06 6.09 -6.76
N GLU A 174 3.05 5.61 -6.03
CA GLU A 174 4.33 5.17 -6.59
C GLU A 174 4.36 3.67 -6.95
N SER A 175 3.34 2.90 -6.61
CA SER A 175 3.18 1.50 -7.05
C SER A 175 2.62 1.41 -8.49
N HIS A 176 2.59 0.22 -9.07
CA HIS A 176 2.05 -0.02 -10.42
C HIS A 176 0.55 -0.28 -10.35
#